data_22a3faae2eaffa0c9ff2e4df16ef1a87
#
_entry.id   22a3faae2eaffa0c9ff2e4df16ef1a87
#
_cell.length_a   1.000
_cell.length_b   1.000
_cell.length_c   1.000
_cell.angle_alpha   90.00
_cell.angle_beta   90.00
_cell.angle_gamma   90.00
#
_symmetry.space_group_name_H-M   'P 1'
#
loop_
_entity.id
_entity.type
_entity.pdbx_description
1 polymer ?
#
loop_
_entity_poly.entity_id
_entity_poly.type
_entity_poly.pdbx_seq_one_letter_code
_entity_poly.pdbx_strand_id
1 'polypeptide(L)'
;MIGVLVLAPSAVLAQSLGRQIDRVRDGTVRFTYASRPGLCGDGRETIRTGPAIIVLPNMFGYGTSNMDVCFAGPVRVAIGRSNGETVSHRVHVGGRWSTDDDATDLGVVSAPDAARYLLDAAARSNARNSVYALAAAVFADSIDLVPDLARMARNEELRQELRQRAVFWIGTYEDETSTRMLHALASDTHLDDEIRGSAIIALGRDDMSEADVAWLRSLYPNVSEKLRDNVFLAVSRSESPKASRWLTSVVADDHETEHTREQAMFWLGQGRAPTNDLVRLYDQLSEISLRRHYTFVLSQRRDREALDKLIDVAQHDADREVRHQALFWIGQSKDPRALTFIRDLVTR
;
A
#
# COMPACT_ATOMS: atom_id res chain seq x y z
N MET A 1 -40.50 35.38 9.04
CA MET A 1 -39.49 34.82 8.14
C MET A 1 -39.47 33.32 8.38
N ILE A 2 -40.03 32.57 7.46
CA ILE A 2 -40.07 31.09 7.53
C ILE A 2 -38.83 30.58 6.77
N GLY A 3 -37.85 30.11 7.51
CA GLY A 3 -36.66 29.48 6.93
C GLY A 3 -37.01 28.14 6.30
N VAL A 4 -37.01 28.06 4.99
CA VAL A 4 -37.10 26.80 4.24
C VAL A 4 -35.78 26.08 4.40
N LEU A 5 -35.76 25.00 5.16
CA LEU A 5 -34.64 24.07 5.24
C LEU A 5 -34.58 23.29 3.91
N VAL A 6 -33.71 23.70 3.00
CA VAL A 6 -33.40 22.95 1.78
C VAL A 6 -32.56 21.74 2.21
N LEU A 7 -33.21 20.60 2.45
CA LEU A 7 -32.53 19.31 2.62
C LEU A 7 -31.76 18.99 1.32
N ALA A 8 -30.46 18.76 1.43
CA ALA A 8 -29.61 18.45 0.31
C ALA A 8 -30.15 17.25 -0.49
N PRO A 9 -30.31 17.36 -1.82
CA PRO A 9 -30.94 16.30 -2.65
C PRO A 9 -30.20 14.96 -2.62
N SER A 10 -28.95 14.96 -2.25
CA SER A 10 -28.07 13.76 -2.28
C SER A 10 -28.43 12.67 -1.26
N ALA A 11 -28.85 13.01 -0.06
CA ALA A 11 -29.19 12.02 0.98
C ALA A 11 -30.50 11.27 0.66
N VAL A 12 -31.41 11.93 -0.07
CA VAL A 12 -32.69 11.36 -0.48
C VAL A 12 -32.51 10.30 -1.58
N LEU A 13 -31.52 10.49 -2.47
CA LEU A 13 -31.26 9.57 -3.60
C LEU A 13 -30.51 8.30 -3.14
N ALA A 14 -29.54 8.40 -2.25
CA ALA A 14 -28.84 7.22 -1.70
C ALA A 14 -29.81 6.32 -0.90
N GLN A 15 -30.75 6.89 -0.16
CA GLN A 15 -31.86 6.14 0.46
C GLN A 15 -32.77 5.48 -0.57
N SER A 16 -32.86 5.99 -1.80
CA SER A 16 -33.61 5.38 -2.88
C SER A 16 -32.94 4.13 -3.43
N LEU A 17 -31.60 4.14 -3.60
CA LEU A 17 -30.84 2.98 -4.09
C LEU A 17 -30.90 1.82 -3.09
N GLY A 18 -30.64 2.07 -1.81
CA GLY A 18 -30.72 1.06 -0.76
C GLY A 18 -32.11 0.40 -0.71
N ARG A 19 -33.19 1.22 -0.76
CA ARG A 19 -34.56 0.69 -0.79
C ARG A 19 -34.88 -0.16 -2.02
N GLN A 20 -34.29 0.14 -3.18
CA GLN A 20 -34.44 -0.67 -4.39
C GLN A 20 -33.74 -2.03 -4.23
N ILE A 21 -32.53 -2.04 -3.67
CA ILE A 21 -31.78 -3.26 -3.39
C ILE A 21 -32.52 -4.13 -2.35
N ASP A 22 -33.03 -3.51 -1.29
CA ASP A 22 -33.71 -4.22 -0.20
C ASP A 22 -35.06 -4.86 -0.60
N ARG A 23 -35.67 -4.44 -1.72
CA ARG A 23 -36.88 -5.09 -2.29
C ARG A 23 -36.58 -6.48 -2.85
N VAL A 24 -35.33 -6.74 -3.24
CA VAL A 24 -34.91 -8.05 -3.72
C VAL A 24 -34.46 -8.87 -2.52
N ARG A 25 -35.26 -9.85 -2.12
CA ARG A 25 -34.95 -10.68 -0.96
C ARG A 25 -33.96 -11.79 -1.28
N ASP A 26 -34.08 -12.36 -2.48
CA ASP A 26 -33.25 -13.47 -2.94
C ASP A 26 -32.83 -13.24 -4.39
N GLY A 27 -31.60 -13.66 -4.73
CA GLY A 27 -31.01 -13.50 -6.08
C GLY A 27 -29.93 -12.43 -6.16
N THR A 28 -29.70 -11.90 -7.35
CA THR A 28 -28.65 -10.90 -7.60
C THR A 28 -29.28 -9.57 -8.01
N VAL A 29 -28.82 -8.48 -7.39
CA VAL A 29 -29.10 -7.11 -7.84
C VAL A 29 -27.83 -6.54 -8.47
N ARG A 30 -27.94 -5.92 -9.62
CA ARG A 30 -26.81 -5.28 -10.29
C ARG A 30 -27.10 -3.85 -10.68
N PHE A 31 -26.04 -3.04 -10.68
CA PHE A 31 -26.09 -1.66 -11.15
C PHE A 31 -24.72 -1.20 -11.64
N THR A 32 -24.72 -0.05 -12.31
CA THR A 32 -23.53 0.53 -12.95
C THR A 32 -23.45 2.00 -12.61
N TYR A 33 -22.25 2.53 -12.46
CA TYR A 33 -22.02 3.97 -12.25
C TYR A 33 -20.69 4.42 -12.85
N ALA A 34 -20.50 5.75 -13.01
CA ALA A 34 -19.30 6.35 -13.54
C ALA A 34 -18.09 6.10 -12.62
N SER A 35 -16.98 5.67 -13.21
CA SER A 35 -15.70 5.48 -12.49
C SER A 35 -14.91 6.77 -12.42
N ARG A 36 -14.18 6.98 -11.31
CA ARG A 36 -13.23 8.09 -11.19
C ARG A 36 -12.17 8.05 -12.32
N PRO A 37 -11.58 9.20 -12.70
CA PRO A 37 -10.51 9.27 -13.70
C PRO A 37 -9.31 8.37 -13.32
N GLY A 38 -8.62 7.83 -14.34
CA GLY A 38 -7.46 6.97 -14.13
C GLY A 38 -7.75 5.53 -13.69
N LEU A 39 -9.02 5.18 -13.49
CA LEU A 39 -9.44 3.82 -13.18
C LEU A 39 -9.76 3.05 -14.47
N CYS A 40 -9.19 1.87 -14.61
CA CYS A 40 -9.57 0.93 -15.67
C CYS A 40 -9.45 -0.52 -15.17
N GLY A 41 -10.04 -1.46 -15.88
CA GLY A 41 -10.03 -2.87 -15.49
C GLY A 41 -10.09 -3.81 -16.69
N ASP A 42 -9.85 -5.10 -16.45
CA ASP A 42 -9.98 -6.17 -17.45
C ASP A 42 -11.45 -6.61 -17.67
N GLY A 43 -12.40 -5.94 -17.02
CA GLY A 43 -13.81 -6.31 -17.00
C GLY A 43 -14.13 -7.49 -16.07
N ARG A 44 -13.16 -7.98 -15.31
CA ARG A 44 -13.24 -9.05 -14.32
C ARG A 44 -12.75 -8.55 -12.96
N GLU A 45 -11.73 -9.18 -12.39
CA GLU A 45 -11.26 -8.94 -11.03
C GLU A 45 -9.99 -8.07 -10.95
N THR A 46 -9.34 -7.82 -12.11
CA THR A 46 -8.13 -7.01 -12.14
C THR A 46 -8.46 -5.56 -12.46
N ILE A 47 -8.05 -4.66 -11.60
CA ILE A 47 -8.36 -3.24 -11.67
C ILE A 47 -7.06 -2.45 -11.52
N ARG A 48 -6.85 -1.45 -12.37
CA ARG A 48 -5.74 -0.50 -12.27
C ARG A 48 -6.25 0.85 -11.78
N THR A 49 -5.56 1.41 -10.79
CA THR A 49 -5.75 2.78 -10.33
C THR A 49 -4.39 3.47 -10.23
N GLY A 50 -4.12 4.43 -11.10
CA GLY A 50 -2.79 5.02 -11.24
C GLY A 50 -1.72 3.94 -11.53
N PRO A 51 -0.58 3.93 -10.81
CA PRO A 51 0.46 2.90 -10.97
C PRO A 51 0.09 1.55 -10.32
N ALA A 52 -0.92 1.52 -9.43
CA ALA A 52 -1.28 0.33 -8.68
C ALA A 52 -2.21 -0.60 -9.47
N ILE A 53 -1.91 -1.90 -9.44
CA ILE A 53 -2.79 -2.96 -9.92
C ILE A 53 -3.39 -3.67 -8.72
N ILE A 54 -4.70 -3.72 -8.68
CA ILE A 54 -5.48 -4.33 -7.61
C ILE A 54 -6.16 -5.57 -8.18
N VAL A 55 -5.91 -6.72 -7.59
CA VAL A 55 -6.61 -7.97 -7.91
C VAL A 55 -7.55 -8.27 -6.75
N LEU A 56 -8.84 -8.22 -6.99
CA LEU A 56 -9.85 -8.63 -6.01
C LEU A 56 -9.98 -10.17 -6.03
N PRO A 57 -10.02 -10.87 -4.89
CA PRO A 57 -10.12 -10.44 -3.49
C PRO A 57 -8.78 -10.17 -2.77
N ASN A 58 -7.64 -10.47 -3.38
CA ASN A 58 -6.34 -10.30 -2.76
C ASN A 58 -5.80 -8.90 -3.06
N MET A 59 -6.26 -7.89 -2.31
CA MET A 59 -5.90 -6.48 -2.50
C MET A 59 -4.43 -6.13 -2.20
N PHE A 60 -3.53 -7.10 -2.04
CA PHE A 60 -2.11 -6.90 -1.89
C PHE A 60 -1.33 -7.64 -2.99
N GLY A 61 -1.13 -6.95 -4.08
CA GLY A 61 -0.18 -7.31 -5.09
C GLY A 61 0.23 -6.04 -5.82
N TYR A 62 1.40 -5.50 -5.51
CA TYR A 62 2.19 -4.85 -6.54
C TYR A 62 2.59 -5.97 -7.51
N GLY A 63 1.59 -6.50 -8.20
CA GLY A 63 1.80 -7.55 -9.18
C GLY A 63 2.13 -6.91 -10.50
N THR A 64 3.23 -7.29 -11.09
CA THR A 64 3.50 -7.18 -12.52
C THR A 64 2.58 -8.13 -13.30
N SER A 65 1.27 -8.12 -13.05
CA SER A 65 0.34 -8.79 -13.93
C SER A 65 0.23 -7.91 -15.17
N ASN A 66 0.75 -8.40 -16.29
CA ASN A 66 0.50 -7.80 -17.59
C ASN A 66 -1.01 -7.79 -17.80
N MET A 67 -1.61 -6.63 -17.58
CA MET A 67 -2.97 -6.39 -17.99
C MET A 67 -2.91 -5.99 -19.47
N ASP A 68 -3.08 -6.97 -20.37
CA ASP A 68 -3.00 -6.76 -21.81
C ASP A 68 -4.09 -5.81 -22.32
N VAL A 69 -5.21 -5.71 -21.59
CA VAL A 69 -6.34 -4.85 -21.91
C VAL A 69 -6.85 -4.17 -20.64
N CYS A 70 -6.97 -2.82 -20.67
CA CYS A 70 -7.51 -2.03 -19.57
C CYS A 70 -8.66 -1.14 -20.09
N PHE A 71 -9.89 -1.54 -19.84
CA PHE A 71 -11.08 -0.78 -20.22
C PHE A 71 -11.35 0.32 -19.22
N ALA A 72 -11.38 1.57 -19.64
CA ALA A 72 -11.90 2.66 -18.82
C ALA A 72 -13.37 2.38 -18.46
N GLY A 73 -13.74 2.58 -17.18
CA GLY A 73 -15.10 2.45 -16.63
C GLY A 73 -16.17 1.81 -17.53
N PRO A 74 -17.40 1.75 -17.11
CA PRO A 74 -17.94 2.10 -15.79
C PRO A 74 -17.61 1.06 -14.73
N VAL A 75 -17.86 1.42 -13.46
CA VAL A 75 -17.87 0.44 -12.36
C VAL A 75 -19.18 -0.34 -12.41
N ARG A 76 -19.09 -1.65 -12.32
CA ARG A 76 -20.22 -2.58 -12.30
C ARG A 76 -20.23 -3.34 -10.98
N VAL A 77 -21.32 -3.26 -10.26
CA VAL A 77 -21.49 -3.93 -8.96
C VAL A 77 -22.66 -4.91 -9.04
N ALA A 78 -22.39 -6.15 -8.59
CA ALA A 78 -23.43 -7.16 -8.38
C ALA A 78 -23.46 -7.56 -6.91
N ILE A 79 -24.65 -7.49 -6.30
CA ILE A 79 -24.91 -7.78 -4.90
C ILE A 79 -25.76 -9.05 -4.84
N GLY A 80 -25.23 -10.10 -4.22
CA GLY A 80 -25.98 -11.30 -3.91
C GLY A 80 -26.82 -11.10 -2.65
N ARG A 81 -28.10 -11.47 -2.74
CA ARG A 81 -29.08 -11.38 -1.64
C ARG A 81 -29.59 -12.78 -1.30
N SER A 82 -29.77 -13.05 -0.01
CA SER A 82 -30.42 -14.27 0.48
C SER A 82 -31.16 -13.96 1.77
N ASN A 83 -32.44 -14.34 1.82
CA ASN A 83 -33.34 -14.06 2.94
C ASN A 83 -33.42 -12.58 3.34
N GLY A 84 -33.26 -11.67 2.39
CA GLY A 84 -33.23 -10.22 2.63
C GLY A 84 -31.89 -9.67 3.12
N GLU A 85 -30.84 -10.50 3.23
CA GLU A 85 -29.52 -10.08 3.63
C GLU A 85 -28.56 -10.03 2.44
N THR A 86 -27.53 -9.18 2.52
CA THR A 86 -26.45 -9.14 1.54
C THR A 86 -25.42 -10.22 1.86
N VAL A 87 -25.26 -11.18 0.95
CA VAL A 87 -24.33 -12.31 1.11
C VAL A 87 -23.05 -12.17 0.29
N SER A 88 -23.06 -11.36 -0.76
CA SER A 88 -21.84 -11.12 -1.58
C SER A 88 -21.87 -9.77 -2.27
N HIS A 89 -20.65 -9.25 -2.54
CA HIS A 89 -20.41 -8.16 -3.47
C HIS A 89 -19.42 -8.64 -4.53
N ARG A 90 -19.70 -8.35 -5.79
CA ARG A 90 -18.77 -8.51 -6.92
C ARG A 90 -18.59 -7.16 -7.60
N VAL A 91 -17.35 -6.80 -7.91
CA VAL A 91 -17.01 -5.50 -8.48
C VAL A 91 -16.15 -5.72 -9.70
N HIS A 92 -16.52 -5.06 -10.80
CA HIS A 92 -15.77 -5.08 -12.05
C HIS A 92 -15.64 -3.66 -12.59
N VAL A 93 -14.55 -3.38 -13.28
CA VAL A 93 -14.37 -2.10 -14.00
C VAL A 93 -14.22 -2.39 -15.48
N GLY A 94 -14.97 -1.63 -16.29
CA GLY A 94 -15.08 -1.88 -17.72
C GLY A 94 -15.83 -3.17 -18.07
N GLY A 95 -15.80 -3.56 -19.35
CA GLY A 95 -16.50 -4.74 -19.85
C GLY A 95 -18.04 -4.60 -19.91
N ARG A 96 -18.73 -5.72 -20.05
CA ARG A 96 -20.20 -5.80 -20.16
C ARG A 96 -20.75 -6.82 -19.18
N TRP A 97 -22.02 -6.68 -18.80
CA TRP A 97 -22.74 -7.74 -18.08
C TRP A 97 -22.92 -8.97 -18.98
N SER A 98 -22.92 -10.17 -18.38
CA SER A 98 -23.38 -11.37 -19.07
C SER A 98 -24.86 -11.26 -19.37
N THR A 99 -25.29 -11.75 -20.53
CA THR A 99 -26.71 -11.76 -20.94
C THR A 99 -27.51 -12.90 -20.29
N ASP A 100 -26.79 -13.90 -19.73
CA ASP A 100 -27.42 -15.11 -19.13
C ASP A 100 -27.64 -14.98 -17.63
N ASP A 101 -27.64 -13.76 -17.08
CA ASP A 101 -27.66 -13.49 -15.64
C ASP A 101 -29.09 -13.07 -15.24
N ASP A 102 -29.79 -13.91 -14.46
CA ASP A 102 -31.12 -13.66 -13.86
C ASP A 102 -31.06 -12.56 -12.76
N ALA A 103 -30.30 -11.51 -13.00
CA ALA A 103 -30.11 -10.43 -12.04
C ALA A 103 -31.18 -9.33 -12.22
N THR A 104 -31.67 -8.81 -11.11
CA THR A 104 -32.44 -7.55 -11.11
C THR A 104 -31.51 -6.39 -11.43
N ASP A 105 -31.66 -5.83 -12.64
CA ASP A 105 -30.82 -4.75 -13.13
C ASP A 105 -31.44 -3.38 -12.81
N LEU A 106 -30.75 -2.60 -11.97
CA LEU A 106 -31.15 -1.22 -11.62
C LEU A 106 -30.64 -0.19 -12.63
N GLY A 107 -29.89 -0.63 -13.67
CA GLY A 107 -29.34 0.23 -14.70
C GLY A 107 -28.18 1.11 -14.19
N VAL A 108 -28.11 2.32 -14.77
CA VAL A 108 -27.10 3.31 -14.39
C VAL A 108 -27.62 4.15 -13.22
N VAL A 109 -26.83 4.18 -12.14
CA VAL A 109 -27.14 4.98 -10.95
C VAL A 109 -26.13 6.12 -10.79
N SER A 110 -26.46 7.12 -9.97
CA SER A 110 -25.54 8.21 -9.62
C SER A 110 -24.32 7.66 -8.88
N ALA A 111 -23.10 8.02 -9.30
CA ALA A 111 -21.88 7.56 -8.66
C ALA A 111 -21.78 7.98 -7.18
N PRO A 112 -22.14 9.23 -6.78
CA PRO A 112 -22.19 9.60 -5.37
C PRO A 112 -23.20 8.78 -4.55
N ASP A 113 -24.34 8.41 -5.11
CA ASP A 113 -25.34 7.61 -4.37
C ASP A 113 -24.89 6.17 -4.22
N ALA A 114 -24.27 5.60 -5.28
CA ALA A 114 -23.63 4.30 -5.21
C ALA A 114 -22.52 4.27 -4.14
N ALA A 115 -21.64 5.28 -4.13
CA ALA A 115 -20.55 5.37 -3.16
C ALA A 115 -21.05 5.42 -1.71
N ARG A 116 -22.03 6.26 -1.41
CA ARG A 116 -22.59 6.35 -0.05
C ARG A 116 -23.25 5.04 0.40
N TYR A 117 -24.03 4.42 -0.47
CA TYR A 117 -24.62 3.10 -0.18
C TYR A 117 -23.54 2.06 0.09
N LEU A 118 -22.50 2.01 -0.73
CA LEU A 118 -21.43 1.02 -0.64
C LEU A 118 -20.53 1.22 0.59
N LEU A 119 -20.25 2.48 0.99
CA LEU A 119 -19.56 2.77 2.26
C LEU A 119 -20.33 2.24 3.46
N ASP A 120 -21.62 2.51 3.49
CA ASP A 120 -22.52 2.05 4.54
C ASP A 120 -22.64 0.51 4.54
N ALA A 121 -22.73 -0.10 3.36
CA ALA A 121 -22.68 -1.55 3.20
C ALA A 121 -21.35 -2.15 3.68
N ALA A 122 -20.21 -1.50 3.41
CA ALA A 122 -18.91 -1.95 3.88
C ALA A 122 -18.82 -1.98 5.41
N ALA A 123 -19.38 -0.98 6.09
CA ALA A 123 -19.39 -0.91 7.55
C ALA A 123 -20.22 -2.04 8.19
N ARG A 124 -21.32 -2.44 7.54
CA ARG A 124 -22.27 -3.46 8.06
C ARG A 124 -21.93 -4.89 7.63
N SER A 125 -21.08 -5.09 6.64
CA SER A 125 -20.83 -6.41 6.03
C SER A 125 -19.77 -7.21 6.79
N ASN A 126 -19.73 -8.54 6.54
CA ASN A 126 -18.63 -9.39 6.98
C ASN A 126 -17.29 -9.03 6.29
N ALA A 127 -16.18 -9.63 6.76
CA ALA A 127 -14.84 -9.26 6.34
C ALA A 127 -14.63 -9.21 4.81
N ARG A 128 -15.04 -10.24 4.09
CA ARG A 128 -14.86 -10.30 2.63
C ARG A 128 -15.72 -9.26 1.91
N ASN A 129 -17.02 -9.22 2.24
CA ASN A 129 -17.96 -8.33 1.57
C ASN A 129 -17.66 -6.85 1.83
N SER A 130 -17.18 -6.50 3.03
CA SER A 130 -16.81 -5.12 3.36
C SER A 130 -15.65 -4.60 2.49
N VAL A 131 -14.67 -5.44 2.18
CA VAL A 131 -13.52 -5.07 1.33
C VAL A 131 -13.98 -4.74 -0.10
N TYR A 132 -14.86 -5.57 -0.68
CA TYR A 132 -15.41 -5.32 -2.02
C TYR A 132 -16.29 -4.08 -2.06
N ALA A 133 -17.17 -3.91 -1.07
CA ALA A 133 -18.05 -2.75 -1.00
C ALA A 133 -17.25 -1.44 -0.84
N LEU A 134 -16.21 -1.44 0.02
CA LEU A 134 -15.33 -0.29 0.20
C LEU A 134 -14.57 0.05 -1.09
N ALA A 135 -14.00 -0.94 -1.77
CA ALA A 135 -13.32 -0.74 -3.05
C ALA A 135 -14.26 -0.13 -4.10
N ALA A 136 -15.49 -0.70 -4.23
CA ALA A 136 -16.48 -0.18 -5.14
C ALA A 136 -16.84 1.28 -4.82
N ALA A 137 -17.02 1.64 -3.52
CA ALA A 137 -17.29 3.01 -3.13
C ALA A 137 -16.21 3.99 -3.61
N VAL A 138 -14.94 3.63 -3.40
CA VAL A 138 -13.78 4.47 -3.75
C VAL A 138 -13.60 4.63 -5.27
N PHE A 139 -14.11 3.70 -6.06
CA PHE A 139 -14.05 3.78 -7.52
C PHE A 139 -15.07 4.75 -8.14
N ALA A 140 -15.99 5.29 -7.36
CA ALA A 140 -17.01 6.22 -7.83
C ALA A 140 -16.43 7.59 -8.22
N ASP A 141 -16.95 8.14 -9.33
CA ASP A 141 -16.64 9.48 -9.78
C ASP A 141 -17.39 10.57 -9.00
N SER A 142 -16.88 11.80 -9.07
CA SER A 142 -17.56 13.04 -8.62
C SER A 142 -17.96 13.05 -7.14
N ILE A 143 -17.18 12.39 -6.27
CA ILE A 143 -17.36 12.42 -4.82
C ILE A 143 -15.99 12.42 -4.12
N ASP A 144 -15.83 13.29 -3.14
CA ASP A 144 -14.69 13.25 -2.21
C ASP A 144 -15.04 12.34 -1.02
N LEU A 145 -14.34 11.21 -0.93
CA LEU A 145 -14.51 10.22 0.14
C LEU A 145 -13.42 10.29 1.22
N VAL A 146 -12.41 11.14 1.07
CA VAL A 146 -11.31 11.22 2.05
C VAL A 146 -11.83 11.50 3.47
N PRO A 147 -12.79 12.41 3.69
CA PRO A 147 -13.35 12.63 5.03
C PRO A 147 -14.11 11.41 5.60
N ASP A 148 -14.85 10.70 4.75
CA ASP A 148 -15.59 9.49 5.16
C ASP A 148 -14.65 8.34 5.50
N LEU A 149 -13.64 8.10 4.67
CA LEU A 149 -12.60 7.11 4.90
C LEU A 149 -11.81 7.39 6.19
N ALA A 150 -11.48 8.66 6.45
CA ALA A 150 -10.81 9.07 7.68
C ALA A 150 -11.69 8.84 8.93
N ARG A 151 -13.01 9.04 8.81
CA ARG A 151 -13.96 8.73 9.88
C ARG A 151 -14.03 7.21 10.11
N MET A 152 -14.04 6.40 9.04
CA MET A 152 -13.98 4.94 9.16
C MET A 152 -12.68 4.46 9.83
N ALA A 153 -11.54 5.05 9.48
CA ALA A 153 -10.24 4.72 10.09
C ALA A 153 -10.23 4.98 11.60
N ARG A 154 -10.94 6.01 12.09
CA ARG A 154 -11.06 6.37 13.51
C ARG A 154 -12.15 5.62 14.26
N ASN A 155 -13.07 4.96 13.56
CA ASN A 155 -14.20 4.29 14.22
C ASN A 155 -13.78 2.93 14.79
N GLU A 156 -13.59 2.85 16.10
CA GLU A 156 -13.18 1.65 16.83
C GLU A 156 -14.23 0.53 16.82
N GLU A 157 -15.49 0.83 16.51
CA GLU A 157 -16.55 -0.18 16.35
C GLU A 157 -16.35 -1.01 15.07
N LEU A 158 -15.59 -0.46 14.08
CA LEU A 158 -15.27 -1.17 12.86
C LEU A 158 -14.07 -2.10 13.08
N ARG A 159 -14.10 -3.23 12.35
CA ARG A 159 -12.96 -4.17 12.37
C ARG A 159 -11.69 -3.50 11.91
N GLN A 160 -10.58 -3.82 12.58
CA GLN A 160 -9.26 -3.26 12.30
C GLN A 160 -8.87 -3.36 10.81
N GLU A 161 -9.13 -4.49 10.18
CA GLU A 161 -8.86 -4.67 8.74
C GLU A 161 -9.59 -3.63 7.88
N LEU A 162 -10.85 -3.34 8.15
CA LEU A 162 -11.62 -2.35 7.41
C LEU A 162 -11.09 -0.92 7.64
N ARG A 163 -10.70 -0.61 8.87
CA ARG A 163 -10.07 0.67 9.24
C ARG A 163 -8.75 0.87 8.48
N GLN A 164 -7.88 -0.16 8.45
CA GLN A 164 -6.63 -0.13 7.68
C GLN A 164 -6.86 0.01 6.17
N ARG A 165 -7.90 -0.65 5.64
CA ARG A 165 -8.29 -0.49 4.23
C ARG A 165 -8.77 0.92 3.91
N ALA A 166 -9.51 1.55 4.81
CA ALA A 166 -9.90 2.95 4.65
C ALA A 166 -8.68 3.87 4.54
N VAL A 167 -7.67 3.66 5.41
CA VAL A 167 -6.38 4.39 5.33
C VAL A 167 -5.65 4.13 4.01
N PHE A 168 -5.55 2.88 3.59
CA PHE A 168 -4.95 2.53 2.29
C PHE A 168 -5.61 3.30 1.14
N TRP A 169 -6.95 3.35 1.12
CA TRP A 169 -7.68 4.05 0.07
C TRP A 169 -7.48 5.57 0.11
N ILE A 170 -7.31 6.18 1.28
CA ILE A 170 -6.92 7.60 1.37
C ILE A 170 -5.61 7.85 0.59
N GLY A 171 -4.62 6.98 0.75
CA GLY A 171 -3.33 7.08 0.05
C GLY A 171 -3.43 7.01 -1.49
N THR A 172 -4.51 6.44 -2.03
CA THR A 172 -4.69 6.34 -3.50
C THR A 172 -5.24 7.59 -4.17
N TYR A 173 -5.58 8.63 -3.43
CA TYR A 173 -6.05 9.90 -4.01
C TYR A 173 -4.90 10.81 -4.46
N GLU A 174 -3.69 10.65 -3.91
CA GLU A 174 -2.46 11.35 -4.33
C GLU A 174 -2.58 12.89 -4.40
N ASP A 175 -3.46 13.47 -3.57
CA ASP A 175 -3.67 14.91 -3.47
C ASP A 175 -3.24 15.48 -2.11
N GLU A 176 -3.19 16.81 -1.99
CA GLU A 176 -2.80 17.50 -0.76
C GLU A 176 -3.77 17.21 0.41
N THR A 177 -5.06 17.01 0.14
CA THR A 177 -6.06 16.74 1.16
C THR A 177 -5.85 15.34 1.76
N SER A 178 -5.63 14.35 0.91
CA SER A 178 -5.31 13.00 1.35
C SER A 178 -3.99 12.95 2.12
N THR A 179 -2.95 13.65 1.65
CA THR A 179 -1.66 13.74 2.35
C THR A 179 -1.81 14.36 3.74
N ARG A 180 -2.52 15.49 3.88
CA ARG A 180 -2.79 16.10 5.19
C ARG A 180 -3.59 15.18 6.11
N MET A 181 -4.54 14.41 5.56
CA MET A 181 -5.32 13.45 6.34
C MET A 181 -4.46 12.30 6.84
N LEU A 182 -3.54 11.77 6.01
CA LEU A 182 -2.59 10.75 6.42
C LEU A 182 -1.64 11.25 7.50
N HIS A 183 -1.12 12.50 7.40
CA HIS A 183 -0.35 13.12 8.48
C HIS A 183 -1.15 13.19 9.78
N ALA A 184 -2.42 13.59 9.73
CA ALA A 184 -3.28 13.67 10.91
C ALA A 184 -3.54 12.29 11.53
N LEU A 185 -3.75 11.24 10.72
CA LEU A 185 -3.94 9.87 11.22
C LEU A 185 -2.65 9.30 11.82
N ALA A 186 -1.50 9.52 11.20
CA ALA A 186 -0.21 9.03 11.69
C ALA A 186 0.22 9.70 13.02
N SER A 187 -0.14 10.98 13.23
CA SER A 187 0.17 11.74 14.42
C SER A 187 -0.81 11.54 15.57
N ASP A 188 -1.98 10.99 15.31
CA ASP A 188 -3.06 10.84 16.31
C ASP A 188 -2.71 9.73 17.31
N THR A 189 -2.26 10.12 18.50
CA THR A 189 -1.84 9.19 19.57
C THR A 189 -3.00 8.46 20.24
N HIS A 190 -4.25 8.80 19.93
CA HIS A 190 -5.43 8.06 20.37
C HIS A 190 -5.72 6.83 19.50
N LEU A 191 -5.14 6.80 18.29
CA LEU A 191 -5.27 5.66 17.40
C LEU A 191 -4.25 4.56 17.74
N ASP A 192 -4.65 3.32 17.51
CA ASP A 192 -3.73 2.18 17.61
C ASP A 192 -2.58 2.26 16.59
N ASP A 193 -1.44 1.63 16.91
CA ASP A 193 -0.25 1.65 16.06
C ASP A 193 -0.49 1.01 14.70
N GLU A 194 -1.46 0.11 14.56
CA GLU A 194 -1.84 -0.50 13.28
C GLU A 194 -2.42 0.52 12.30
N ILE A 195 -3.28 1.42 12.77
CA ILE A 195 -3.88 2.47 11.94
C ILE A 195 -2.86 3.57 11.65
N ARG A 196 -2.10 3.99 12.67
CA ARG A 196 -1.02 4.98 12.52
C ARG A 196 0.05 4.47 11.54
N GLY A 197 0.47 3.21 11.67
CA GLY A 197 1.43 2.57 10.79
C GLY A 197 0.92 2.48 9.36
N SER A 198 -0.36 2.15 9.17
CA SER A 198 -0.99 2.15 7.84
C SER A 198 -0.96 3.53 7.19
N ALA A 199 -1.16 4.61 7.98
CA ALA A 199 -1.08 5.99 7.48
C ALA A 199 0.35 6.38 7.10
N ILE A 200 1.35 6.00 7.91
CA ILE A 200 2.77 6.20 7.60
C ILE A 200 3.15 5.48 6.29
N ILE A 201 2.75 4.22 6.14
CA ILE A 201 3.04 3.43 4.93
C ILE A 201 2.35 4.02 3.70
N ALA A 202 1.12 4.52 3.85
CA ALA A 202 0.38 5.14 2.75
C ALA A 202 1.00 6.46 2.25
N LEU A 203 1.79 7.15 3.09
CA LEU A 203 2.59 8.31 2.69
C LEU A 203 3.81 7.91 1.85
N GLY A 204 4.30 6.67 1.98
CA GLY A 204 5.48 6.16 1.30
C GLY A 204 5.22 5.87 -0.18
N ARG A 205 5.14 6.90 -1.01
CA ARG A 205 4.98 6.83 -2.46
C ARG A 205 6.29 7.13 -3.17
N ASP A 206 6.41 6.69 -4.43
CA ASP A 206 7.60 6.93 -5.26
C ASP A 206 7.83 8.44 -5.49
N ASP A 207 6.73 9.20 -5.65
CA ASP A 207 6.71 10.65 -5.86
C ASP A 207 6.63 11.46 -4.56
N MET A 208 6.91 10.84 -3.41
CA MET A 208 6.86 11.50 -2.10
C MET A 208 7.71 12.77 -2.08
N SER A 209 7.10 13.88 -1.65
CA SER A 209 7.78 15.17 -1.58
C SER A 209 8.91 15.19 -0.54
N GLU A 210 9.89 16.09 -0.74
CA GLU A 210 10.93 16.31 0.29
C GLU A 210 10.35 16.83 1.62
N ALA A 211 9.20 17.50 1.57
CA ALA A 211 8.49 17.96 2.77
C ALA A 211 7.91 16.77 3.55
N ASP A 212 7.36 15.76 2.87
CA ASP A 212 6.86 14.54 3.50
C ASP A 212 7.99 13.71 4.10
N VAL A 213 9.14 13.60 3.39
CA VAL A 213 10.35 12.98 3.95
C VAL A 213 10.79 13.70 5.23
N ALA A 214 10.83 15.04 5.21
CA ALA A 214 11.21 15.84 6.39
C ALA A 214 10.20 15.66 7.54
N TRP A 215 8.91 15.59 7.22
CA TRP A 215 7.85 15.36 8.19
C TRP A 215 7.97 13.96 8.83
N LEU A 216 8.16 12.90 8.06
CA LEU A 216 8.38 11.53 8.56
C LEU A 216 9.61 11.45 9.48
N ARG A 217 10.71 12.14 9.10
CA ARG A 217 11.89 12.25 9.97
C ARG A 217 11.58 12.95 11.29
N SER A 218 10.73 13.98 11.30
CA SER A 218 10.32 14.66 12.54
C SER A 218 9.40 13.82 13.40
N LEU A 219 8.64 12.92 12.80
CA LEU A 219 7.75 11.98 13.50
C LEU A 219 8.55 10.86 14.20
N TYR A 220 9.63 10.41 13.58
CA TYR A 220 10.43 9.25 13.97
C TYR A 220 10.81 9.18 15.47
N PRO A 221 11.35 10.23 16.12
CA PRO A 221 11.74 10.16 17.54
C PRO A 221 10.55 10.03 18.50
N ASN A 222 9.33 10.32 18.04
CA ASN A 222 8.12 10.42 18.84
C ASN A 222 7.17 9.21 18.66
N VAL A 223 7.63 8.13 18.03
CA VAL A 223 6.81 6.95 17.76
C VAL A 223 7.42 5.70 18.37
N SER A 224 6.60 4.66 18.55
CA SER A 224 7.04 3.34 19.00
C SER A 224 8.02 2.70 18.02
N GLU A 225 8.82 1.73 18.47
CA GLU A 225 9.76 0.97 17.65
C GLU A 225 9.08 0.35 16.42
N LYS A 226 7.87 -0.21 16.59
CA LYS A 226 7.04 -0.74 15.51
C LYS A 226 6.72 0.31 14.43
N LEU A 227 6.40 1.52 14.83
CA LEU A 227 6.12 2.61 13.89
C LEU A 227 7.38 3.18 13.25
N ARG A 228 8.55 3.09 13.91
CA ARG A 228 9.84 3.46 13.32
C ARG A 228 10.15 2.62 12.08
N ASP A 229 9.85 1.32 12.12
CA ASP A 229 10.01 0.43 10.95
C ASP A 229 9.10 0.87 9.78
N ASN A 230 7.85 1.25 10.07
CA ASN A 230 6.95 1.80 9.06
C ASN A 230 7.47 3.12 8.45
N VAL A 231 8.13 3.97 9.27
CA VAL A 231 8.79 5.20 8.78
C VAL A 231 9.96 4.85 7.84
N PHE A 232 10.78 3.88 8.20
CA PHE A 232 11.87 3.43 7.33
C PHE A 232 11.35 2.89 6.00
N LEU A 233 10.34 2.02 6.02
CA LEU A 233 9.67 1.53 4.83
C LEU A 233 9.14 2.68 3.95
N ALA A 234 8.41 3.63 4.54
CA ALA A 234 7.84 4.76 3.80
C ALA A 234 8.93 5.61 3.15
N VAL A 235 9.96 5.99 3.93
CA VAL A 235 11.06 6.84 3.45
C VAL A 235 11.92 6.12 2.40
N SER A 236 12.11 4.81 2.50
CA SER A 236 12.92 4.02 1.56
C SER A 236 12.37 4.01 0.14
N ARG A 237 11.07 4.27 -0.03
CA ARG A 237 10.41 4.36 -1.36
C ARG A 237 10.70 5.67 -2.08
N SER A 238 11.10 6.72 -1.35
CA SER A 238 11.40 8.02 -1.94
C SER A 238 12.68 7.96 -2.78
N GLU A 239 12.64 8.57 -3.97
CA GLU A 239 13.82 8.77 -4.82
C GLU A 239 14.70 9.94 -4.34
N SER A 240 14.28 10.66 -3.30
CA SER A 240 15.05 11.80 -2.78
C SER A 240 16.39 11.36 -2.18
N PRO A 241 17.51 11.96 -2.58
CA PRO A 241 18.81 11.72 -1.92
C PRO A 241 18.82 12.09 -0.44
N LYS A 242 17.87 12.88 0.05
CA LYS A 242 17.73 13.19 1.48
C LYS A 242 17.19 12.00 2.25
N ALA A 243 16.35 11.16 1.62
CA ALA A 243 15.81 9.94 2.21
C ALA A 243 16.92 8.92 2.46
N SER A 244 17.71 8.57 1.44
CA SER A 244 18.81 7.62 1.58
C SER A 244 19.88 8.10 2.58
N ARG A 245 20.26 9.39 2.54
CA ARG A 245 21.21 9.96 3.50
C ARG A 245 20.70 9.90 4.94
N TRP A 246 19.41 10.12 5.16
CA TRP A 246 18.86 10.01 6.51
C TRP A 246 18.87 8.56 7.00
N LEU A 247 18.42 7.59 6.19
CA LEU A 247 18.51 6.17 6.57
C LEU A 247 19.95 5.75 6.85
N THR A 248 20.91 6.20 6.03
CA THR A 248 22.35 5.98 6.26
C THR A 248 22.78 6.55 7.61
N SER A 249 22.31 7.76 7.98
CA SER A 249 22.66 8.37 9.26
C SER A 249 22.10 7.59 10.45
N VAL A 250 20.90 7.01 10.33
CA VAL A 250 20.34 6.14 11.40
C VAL A 250 21.16 4.86 11.55
N VAL A 251 21.59 4.25 10.44
CA VAL A 251 22.46 3.05 10.49
C VAL A 251 23.80 3.36 11.17
N ALA A 252 24.36 4.55 10.96
CA ALA A 252 25.63 4.95 11.51
C ALA A 252 25.55 5.52 12.95
N ASP A 253 24.34 5.77 13.47
CA ASP A 253 24.15 6.35 14.81
C ASP A 253 24.29 5.28 15.89
N ASP A 254 25.33 5.36 16.71
CA ASP A 254 25.59 4.44 17.83
C ASP A 254 24.69 4.64 19.05
N HIS A 255 23.87 5.72 19.08
CA HIS A 255 22.83 5.92 20.08
C HIS A 255 21.54 5.15 19.77
N GLU A 256 21.37 4.70 18.52
CA GLU A 256 20.25 3.83 18.15
C GLU A 256 20.54 2.38 18.52
N THR A 257 19.48 1.61 18.79
CA THR A 257 19.64 0.18 19.07
C THR A 257 20.17 -0.57 17.85
N GLU A 258 20.88 -1.67 18.05
CA GLU A 258 21.37 -2.53 16.97
C GLU A 258 20.21 -2.95 16.06
N HIS A 259 19.07 -3.35 16.65
CA HIS A 259 17.87 -3.72 15.90
C HIS A 259 17.35 -2.57 15.00
N THR A 260 17.27 -1.35 15.53
CA THR A 260 16.86 -0.17 14.75
C THR A 260 17.81 0.09 13.58
N ARG A 261 19.11 -0.04 13.79
CA ARG A 261 20.14 0.15 12.77
C ARG A 261 20.06 -0.94 11.68
N GLU A 262 19.80 -2.19 12.06
CA GLU A 262 19.57 -3.29 11.13
C GLU A 262 18.31 -3.07 10.28
N GLN A 263 17.20 -2.61 10.87
CA GLN A 263 15.97 -2.31 10.14
C GLN A 263 16.17 -1.13 9.16
N ALA A 264 16.82 -0.06 9.59
CA ALA A 264 17.15 1.07 8.72
C ALA A 264 18.03 0.63 7.54
N MET A 265 19.02 -0.22 7.79
CA MET A 265 19.90 -0.79 6.76
C MET A 265 19.13 -1.69 5.79
N PHE A 266 18.23 -2.54 6.32
CA PHE A 266 17.37 -3.40 5.50
C PHE A 266 16.55 -2.56 4.53
N TRP A 267 15.81 -1.56 5.02
CA TRP A 267 14.98 -0.70 4.18
C TRP A 267 15.79 0.18 3.22
N LEU A 268 16.97 0.64 3.62
CA LEU A 268 17.91 1.31 2.72
C LEU A 268 18.30 0.39 1.55
N GLY A 269 18.54 -0.88 1.81
CA GLY A 269 18.89 -1.88 0.81
C GLY A 269 17.72 -2.26 -0.10
N GLN A 270 16.51 -2.38 0.42
CA GLN A 270 15.30 -2.71 -0.34
C GLN A 270 14.73 -1.51 -1.12
N GLY A 271 15.07 -0.30 -0.69
CA GLY A 271 14.53 0.94 -1.23
C GLY A 271 15.24 1.41 -2.51
N ARG A 272 15.03 2.69 -2.81
CA ARG A 272 15.54 3.37 -4.02
C ARG A 272 16.95 3.97 -3.85
N ALA A 273 17.61 3.73 -2.72
CA ALA A 273 18.97 4.24 -2.48
C ALA A 273 19.93 3.73 -3.56
N PRO A 274 20.81 4.59 -4.12
CA PRO A 274 21.87 4.14 -5.00
C PRO A 274 22.79 3.13 -4.31
N THR A 275 23.23 2.07 -5.02
CA THR A 275 24.12 1.05 -4.46
C THR A 275 25.44 1.63 -3.97
N ASN A 276 25.93 2.70 -4.58
CA ASN A 276 27.11 3.41 -4.11
C ASN A 276 26.96 4.02 -2.69
N ASP A 277 25.75 4.37 -2.27
CA ASP A 277 25.51 4.83 -0.90
C ASP A 277 25.65 3.67 0.10
N LEU A 278 25.14 2.49 -0.27
CA LEU A 278 25.36 1.26 0.49
C LEU A 278 26.85 0.88 0.55
N VAL A 279 27.57 0.95 -0.57
CA VAL A 279 29.01 0.61 -0.62
C VAL A 279 29.80 1.48 0.37
N ARG A 280 29.53 2.79 0.42
CA ARG A 280 30.19 3.71 1.35
C ARG A 280 29.80 3.51 2.81
N LEU A 281 28.61 2.97 3.06
CA LEU A 281 28.13 2.71 4.41
C LEU A 281 28.99 1.68 5.14
N TYR A 282 29.55 0.70 4.42
CA TYR A 282 30.35 -0.37 5.03
C TYR A 282 31.50 0.16 5.90
N ASP A 283 32.19 1.19 5.43
CA ASP A 283 33.35 1.76 6.11
C ASP A 283 32.99 2.50 7.42
N GLN A 284 31.68 2.70 7.67
CA GLN A 284 31.14 3.32 8.88
C GLN A 284 30.65 2.28 9.89
N LEU A 285 30.69 0.98 9.55
CA LEU A 285 30.17 -0.09 10.40
C LEU A 285 31.30 -0.67 11.27
N SER A 286 31.28 -0.38 12.56
CA SER A 286 32.24 -0.91 13.54
C SER A 286 31.85 -2.32 14.04
N GLU A 287 30.55 -2.57 14.24
CA GLU A 287 30.04 -3.81 14.82
C GLU A 287 30.00 -4.97 13.82
N ILE A 288 30.48 -6.13 14.27
CA ILE A 288 30.51 -7.36 13.48
C ILE A 288 29.12 -7.79 13.03
N SER A 289 28.13 -7.68 13.91
CA SER A 289 26.72 -8.01 13.63
C SER A 289 26.16 -7.19 12.48
N LEU A 290 26.38 -5.87 12.50
CA LEU A 290 25.95 -4.97 11.44
C LEU A 290 26.67 -5.26 10.12
N ARG A 291 27.99 -5.54 10.13
CA ARG A 291 28.71 -5.94 8.93
C ARG A 291 28.21 -7.26 8.35
N ARG A 292 27.85 -8.23 9.21
CA ARG A 292 27.19 -9.48 8.76
C ARG A 292 25.82 -9.19 8.13
N HIS A 293 24.97 -8.39 8.78
CA HIS A 293 23.67 -7.99 8.23
C HIS A 293 23.81 -7.24 6.91
N TYR A 294 24.81 -6.38 6.79
CA TYR A 294 25.14 -5.67 5.55
C TYR A 294 25.40 -6.61 4.37
N THR A 295 26.10 -7.73 4.56
CA THR A 295 26.35 -8.69 3.47
C THR A 295 25.05 -9.30 2.94
N PHE A 296 24.06 -9.55 3.82
CA PHE A 296 22.71 -9.95 3.43
C PHE A 296 22.03 -8.86 2.61
N VAL A 297 22.03 -7.62 3.10
CA VAL A 297 21.41 -6.48 2.42
C VAL A 297 21.97 -6.29 1.01
N LEU A 298 23.29 -6.33 0.85
CA LEU A 298 23.93 -6.28 -0.47
C LEU A 298 23.54 -7.44 -1.39
N SER A 299 23.36 -8.64 -0.85
CA SER A 299 22.98 -9.82 -1.65
C SER A 299 21.61 -9.69 -2.32
N GLN A 300 20.74 -8.82 -1.79
CA GLN A 300 19.42 -8.54 -2.38
C GLN A 300 19.50 -7.60 -3.59
N ARG A 301 20.64 -6.91 -3.76
CA ARG A 301 20.90 -6.06 -4.93
C ARG A 301 21.40 -6.92 -6.10
N ARG A 302 21.00 -6.54 -7.31
CA ARG A 302 21.37 -7.28 -8.54
C ARG A 302 22.37 -6.52 -9.42
N ASP A 303 22.79 -5.37 -8.97
CA ASP A 303 23.77 -4.55 -9.69
C ASP A 303 25.19 -5.05 -9.47
N ARG A 304 26.09 -4.59 -10.36
CA ARG A 304 27.48 -5.01 -10.39
C ARG A 304 28.23 -4.59 -9.13
N GLU A 305 27.99 -3.38 -8.68
CA GLU A 305 28.66 -2.75 -7.55
C GLU A 305 28.42 -3.51 -6.24
N ALA A 306 27.22 -4.07 -6.08
CA ALA A 306 26.87 -4.88 -4.91
C ALA A 306 27.69 -6.17 -4.85
N LEU A 307 27.81 -6.89 -5.97
CA LEU A 307 28.64 -8.10 -6.03
C LEU A 307 30.13 -7.79 -5.85
N ASP A 308 30.63 -6.71 -6.47
CA ASP A 308 32.03 -6.30 -6.35
C ASP A 308 32.35 -5.98 -4.87
N LYS A 309 31.44 -5.31 -4.14
CA LYS A 309 31.62 -5.05 -2.69
C LYS A 309 31.51 -6.33 -1.84
N LEU A 310 30.62 -7.26 -2.15
CA LEU A 310 30.58 -8.56 -1.47
C LEU A 310 31.88 -9.34 -1.64
N ILE A 311 32.47 -9.32 -2.83
CA ILE A 311 33.77 -9.94 -3.10
C ILE A 311 34.89 -9.27 -2.29
N ASP A 312 34.90 -7.93 -2.24
CA ASP A 312 35.84 -7.16 -1.44
C ASP A 312 35.74 -7.53 0.05
N VAL A 313 34.53 -7.58 0.60
CA VAL A 313 34.28 -7.99 2.00
C VAL A 313 34.74 -9.42 2.26
N ALA A 314 34.45 -10.35 1.35
CA ALA A 314 34.87 -11.76 1.48
C ALA A 314 36.39 -11.92 1.50
N GLN A 315 37.13 -11.04 0.86
CA GLN A 315 38.60 -11.09 0.78
C GLN A 315 39.28 -10.34 1.92
N HIS A 316 38.71 -9.22 2.36
CA HIS A 316 39.46 -8.23 3.14
C HIS A 316 38.89 -7.89 4.51
N ASP A 317 37.63 -8.29 4.84
CA ASP A 317 37.11 -8.00 6.17
C ASP A 317 38.00 -8.64 7.26
N ALA A 318 38.25 -7.92 8.34
CA ALA A 318 39.05 -8.41 9.45
C ALA A 318 38.43 -9.61 10.15
N ASP A 319 37.10 -9.64 10.26
CA ASP A 319 36.35 -10.69 10.95
C ASP A 319 36.09 -11.89 10.03
N ARG A 320 36.40 -13.09 10.53
CA ARG A 320 36.25 -14.34 9.76
C ARG A 320 34.78 -14.65 9.45
N GLU A 321 33.87 -14.39 10.40
CA GLU A 321 32.45 -14.71 10.22
C GLU A 321 31.81 -13.80 9.18
N VAL A 322 32.22 -12.52 9.12
CA VAL A 322 31.78 -11.58 8.09
C VAL A 322 32.26 -12.05 6.70
N ARG A 323 33.54 -12.47 6.58
CA ARG A 323 34.05 -13.04 5.32
C ARG A 323 33.28 -14.28 4.89
N HIS A 324 33.00 -15.21 5.82
CA HIS A 324 32.22 -16.42 5.53
C HIS A 324 30.79 -16.07 5.09
N GLN A 325 30.15 -15.11 5.74
CA GLN A 325 28.81 -14.66 5.38
C GLN A 325 28.77 -14.05 3.97
N ALA A 326 29.78 -13.24 3.63
CA ALA A 326 29.89 -12.68 2.28
C ALA A 326 30.09 -13.80 1.24
N LEU A 327 30.97 -14.79 1.50
CA LEU A 327 31.15 -15.96 0.63
C LEU A 327 29.88 -16.76 0.44
N PHE A 328 29.09 -16.96 1.52
CA PHE A 328 27.80 -17.63 1.44
C PHE A 328 26.87 -16.91 0.46
N TRP A 329 26.72 -15.57 0.58
CA TRP A 329 25.83 -14.81 -0.30
C TRP A 329 26.35 -14.74 -1.75
N ILE A 330 27.66 -14.67 -1.96
CA ILE A 330 28.25 -14.78 -3.31
C ILE A 330 27.87 -16.14 -3.93
N GLY A 331 27.90 -17.24 -3.15
CA GLY A 331 27.50 -18.56 -3.61
C GLY A 331 26.03 -18.69 -4.00
N GLN A 332 25.15 -17.83 -3.46
CA GLN A 332 23.73 -17.75 -3.83
C GLN A 332 23.47 -16.85 -5.05
N SER A 333 24.46 -16.08 -5.48
CA SER A 333 24.32 -15.15 -6.59
C SER A 333 24.18 -15.90 -7.93
N LYS A 334 23.29 -15.40 -8.78
CA LYS A 334 23.16 -15.88 -10.18
C LYS A 334 24.10 -15.17 -11.16
N ASP A 335 24.91 -14.21 -10.70
CA ASP A 335 25.86 -13.49 -11.55
C ASP A 335 27.03 -14.44 -11.91
N PRO A 336 27.36 -14.61 -13.19
CA PRO A 336 28.46 -15.48 -13.63
C PRO A 336 29.82 -15.15 -12.99
N ARG A 337 30.06 -13.89 -12.58
CA ARG A 337 31.30 -13.44 -11.92
C ARG A 337 31.46 -14.07 -10.54
N ALA A 338 30.34 -14.35 -9.84
CA ALA A 338 30.36 -15.04 -8.55
C ALA A 338 30.96 -16.45 -8.68
N LEU A 339 30.55 -17.23 -9.70
CA LEU A 339 31.10 -18.57 -9.96
C LEU A 339 32.60 -18.51 -10.31
N THR A 340 33.00 -17.50 -11.10
CA THR A 340 34.42 -17.30 -11.44
C THR A 340 35.25 -17.04 -10.18
N PHE A 341 34.76 -16.13 -9.31
CA PHE A 341 35.43 -15.81 -8.06
C PHE A 341 35.59 -17.04 -7.13
N ILE A 342 34.50 -17.81 -6.94
CA ILE A 342 34.53 -19.01 -6.09
C ILE A 342 35.51 -20.06 -6.65
N ARG A 343 35.50 -20.30 -7.97
CA ARG A 343 36.43 -21.22 -8.60
C ARG A 343 37.89 -20.79 -8.37
N ASP A 344 38.20 -19.52 -8.57
CA ASP A 344 39.55 -18.99 -8.40
C ASP A 344 40.00 -19.05 -6.93
N LEU A 345 39.09 -18.97 -5.98
CA LEU A 345 39.37 -19.12 -4.55
C LEU A 345 39.71 -20.57 -4.17
N VAL A 346 39.07 -21.58 -4.78
CA VAL A 346 39.28 -23.00 -4.49
C VAL A 346 40.54 -23.56 -5.21
N THR A 347 40.98 -22.90 -6.30
CA THR A 347 42.14 -23.35 -7.09
C THR A 347 43.46 -22.72 -6.64
N ARG A 348 43.45 -21.80 -5.66
CA ARG A 348 44.62 -21.24 -4.97
C ARG A 348 44.94 -22.02 -3.69
#